data_103126727a0333b7a959c304878c4007
#
_entry.id   103126727a0333b7a959c304878c4007
#
_cell.length_a   1.000
_cell.length_b   1.000
_cell.length_c   1.000
_cell.angle_alpha   90.00
_cell.angle_beta   90.00
_cell.angle_gamma   90.00
#
_symmetry.space_group_name_H-M   'P 1'
#
loop_
_entity.id
_entity.type
_entity.pdbx_description
1 polymer ?
#
loop_
_entity_poly.entity_id
_entity_poly.type
_entity_poly.pdbx_seq_one_letter_code
_entity_poly.pdbx_strand_id
1 'polypeptide(L)'
;MIEKLKNWWKWDPEAEKNSADNPVTALTDNQRRNTGPLLALAFGWGFLVTGLFTGSQLGNGIPFWPDIIVTTFLGNLANFIVGAIVGYIGYKTACNSGLLYRYVYGNVGAYIPVLFISILTIGWQGIVVGAFGITWTLALNPGIEAVDDIFSSSTFIITAILAGILYTITTYFGVKGLERISIPSVAVLVLVGLYAIYLNIIQAGGFSGLLSLSSALVAESQMTTVEAINIVIGSWIVGAVVMPEYTRFAKKGWVAIAIPFIVLIIAQWFLQILGALGGVVSSDSLFSAQLGIDLNILMQQGMIIGWIGIIGMSLALWTTGDANLYLPVIQTSSILKKPKNVMTVICGILGTILGLGLYQYFFEFLNLLSSLVPPLIGPVIVEYYLINKEKFHSGSFDGIASWNPSAFIAYIAGAVSTYYSPAFIMPAITGLLTSMIIYWIARKTLTR
;
A
#
# COMPACT_ATOMS: atom_id res chain seq x y z
N MET A 1 5.16 30.19 -24.18
CA MET A 1 4.64 29.63 -22.90
C MET A 1 3.34 28.85 -23.13
N ILE A 2 2.34 29.41 -23.82
CA ILE A 2 1.02 28.74 -24.08
C ILE A 2 1.19 27.47 -24.93
N GLU A 3 2.07 27.47 -25.91
CA GLU A 3 2.34 26.34 -26.78
C GLU A 3 3.05 25.18 -26.06
N LYS A 4 3.99 25.49 -25.13
CA LYS A 4 4.59 24.50 -24.23
C LYS A 4 3.57 23.90 -23.26
N LEU A 5 2.63 24.68 -22.75
CA LEU A 5 1.52 24.20 -21.93
C LEU A 5 0.56 23.31 -22.73
N LYS A 6 0.21 23.67 -23.98
CA LYS A 6 -0.62 22.82 -24.83
C LYS A 6 0.04 21.48 -25.11
N ASN A 7 1.35 21.46 -25.38
CA ASN A 7 2.10 20.23 -25.60
C ASN A 7 2.23 19.38 -24.32
N TRP A 8 2.28 19.99 -23.13
CA TRP A 8 2.33 19.30 -21.85
C TRP A 8 1.06 18.49 -21.55
N TRP A 9 -0.11 18.93 -22.08
CA TRP A 9 -1.40 18.23 -21.93
C TRP A 9 -1.69 17.22 -23.04
N LYS A 10 -0.83 17.13 -24.05
CA LYS A 10 -1.07 16.30 -25.22
C LYS A 10 -0.73 14.85 -24.93
N TRP A 11 -1.74 13.98 -24.98
CA TRP A 11 -1.58 12.53 -24.90
C TRP A 11 -0.96 11.98 -26.19
N ASP A 12 0.10 11.18 -26.05
CA ASP A 12 0.72 10.43 -27.14
C ASP A 12 0.72 8.94 -26.81
N PRO A 13 -0.24 8.14 -27.33
CA PRO A 13 -0.37 6.73 -27.01
C PRO A 13 0.83 5.90 -27.48
N GLU A 14 1.53 6.28 -28.55
CA GLU A 14 2.70 5.56 -29.03
C GLU A 14 3.91 5.81 -28.13
N ALA A 15 4.09 7.03 -27.65
CA ALA A 15 5.12 7.33 -26.67
C ALA A 15 4.89 6.57 -25.35
N GLU A 16 3.65 6.48 -24.87
CA GLU A 16 3.31 5.75 -23.66
C GLU A 16 3.46 4.24 -23.83
N LYS A 17 3.09 3.66 -24.96
CA LYS A 17 3.28 2.24 -25.30
C LYS A 17 4.76 1.86 -25.34
N ASN A 18 5.61 2.76 -25.84
CA ASN A 18 7.05 2.55 -25.94
C ASN A 18 7.80 2.97 -24.67
N SER A 19 7.11 3.51 -23.68
CA SER A 19 7.69 3.84 -22.39
C SER A 19 8.11 2.57 -21.62
N ALA A 20 9.03 2.71 -20.68
CA ALA A 20 9.48 1.60 -19.82
C ALA A 20 8.35 0.98 -18.99
N ASP A 21 7.30 1.75 -18.73
CA ASP A 21 6.16 1.34 -17.90
C ASP A 21 4.98 0.80 -18.73
N ASN A 22 4.90 1.13 -20.02
CA ASN A 22 3.82 0.75 -20.95
C ASN A 22 2.45 0.55 -20.25
N PRO A 23 1.74 1.61 -19.87
CA PRO A 23 0.49 1.48 -19.14
C PRO A 23 -0.70 1.09 -20.02
N VAL A 24 -0.55 1.14 -21.36
CA VAL A 24 -1.65 1.17 -22.35
C VAL A 24 -1.98 -0.20 -22.93
N THR A 25 -0.96 -1.07 -23.04
CA THR A 25 -1.09 -2.39 -23.68
C THR A 25 -0.41 -3.48 -22.85
N ALA A 26 -0.70 -4.73 -23.16
CA ALA A 26 0.09 -5.86 -22.63
C ALA A 26 1.56 -5.71 -23.05
N LEU A 27 2.47 -6.11 -22.15
CA LEU A 27 3.91 -6.08 -22.42
C LEU A 27 4.28 -7.11 -23.48
N THR A 28 5.20 -6.74 -24.35
CA THR A 28 5.91 -7.69 -25.21
C THR A 28 7.02 -8.41 -24.44
N ASP A 29 7.49 -9.54 -24.94
CA ASP A 29 8.56 -10.30 -24.27
C ASP A 29 9.85 -9.49 -24.09
N ASN A 30 10.15 -8.57 -24.99
CA ASN A 30 11.31 -7.67 -24.91
C ASN A 30 11.19 -6.62 -23.80
N GLN A 31 9.96 -6.29 -23.36
CA GLN A 31 9.71 -5.36 -22.27
C GLN A 31 9.75 -6.04 -20.89
N ARG A 32 9.80 -7.38 -20.85
CA ARG A 32 9.93 -8.14 -19.60
C ARG A 32 11.34 -8.01 -19.03
N ARG A 33 11.42 -7.99 -17.68
CA ARG A 33 12.65 -7.74 -16.94
C ARG A 33 13.32 -9.04 -16.47
N ASN A 34 14.62 -8.98 -16.21
CA ASN A 34 15.36 -10.09 -15.62
C ASN A 34 14.95 -10.28 -14.15
N THR A 35 15.11 -11.52 -13.67
CA THR A 35 14.67 -11.94 -12.33
C THR A 35 15.32 -11.15 -11.20
N GLY A 36 16.65 -10.98 -11.20
CA GLY A 36 17.38 -10.32 -10.12
C GLY A 36 16.90 -8.89 -9.84
N PRO A 37 16.93 -7.97 -10.83
CA PRO A 37 16.42 -6.62 -10.66
C PRO A 37 14.96 -6.57 -10.23
N LEU A 38 14.11 -7.51 -10.69
CA LEU A 38 12.70 -7.54 -10.34
C LEU A 38 12.47 -7.98 -8.88
N LEU A 39 13.26 -8.94 -8.38
CA LEU A 39 13.21 -9.32 -6.95
C LEU A 39 13.82 -8.24 -6.05
N ALA A 40 14.84 -7.53 -6.50
CA ALA A 40 15.39 -6.39 -5.77
C ALA A 40 14.35 -5.24 -5.66
N LEU A 41 13.61 -4.99 -6.74
CA LEU A 41 12.50 -4.03 -6.72
C LEU A 41 11.40 -4.48 -5.75
N ALA A 42 11.04 -5.77 -5.73
CA ALA A 42 10.07 -6.32 -4.79
C ALA A 42 10.52 -6.15 -3.34
N PHE A 43 11.80 -6.35 -3.06
CA PHE A 43 12.37 -6.11 -1.73
C PHE A 43 12.25 -4.64 -1.32
N GLY A 44 12.67 -3.71 -2.17
CA GLY A 44 12.54 -2.26 -1.90
C GLY A 44 11.08 -1.83 -1.72
N TRP A 45 10.17 -2.36 -2.54
CA TRP A 45 8.73 -2.09 -2.43
C TRP A 45 8.10 -2.72 -1.18
N GLY A 46 8.59 -3.88 -0.75
CA GLY A 46 8.12 -4.55 0.46
C GLY A 46 8.46 -3.79 1.75
N PHE A 47 9.61 -3.11 1.80
CA PHE A 47 10.06 -2.37 2.97
C PHE A 47 9.51 -0.93 3.04
N LEU A 48 8.26 -0.71 2.61
CA LEU A 48 7.57 0.56 2.82
C LEU A 48 7.26 0.76 4.32
N VAL A 49 7.54 1.95 4.81
CA VAL A 49 7.45 2.32 6.23
C VAL A 49 6.05 2.16 6.83
N THR A 50 5.02 2.10 6.01
CA THR A 50 3.62 1.93 6.44
C THR A 50 3.38 0.66 7.26
N GLY A 51 4.22 -0.38 7.11
CA GLY A 51 4.20 -1.55 7.98
C GLY A 51 4.47 -1.23 9.45
N LEU A 52 5.36 -0.28 9.74
CA LEU A 52 5.62 0.19 11.10
C LEU A 52 4.38 0.83 11.72
N PHE A 53 3.67 1.68 10.96
CA PHE A 53 2.46 2.36 11.45
C PHE A 53 1.38 1.35 11.82
N THR A 54 1.12 0.39 10.91
CA THR A 54 0.17 -0.69 11.16
C THR A 54 0.56 -1.51 12.40
N GLY A 55 1.83 -1.85 12.51
CA GLY A 55 2.37 -2.60 13.66
C GLY A 55 2.16 -1.85 14.97
N SER A 56 2.47 -0.56 15.03
CA SER A 56 2.30 0.27 16.21
C SER A 56 0.84 0.28 16.71
N GLN A 57 -0.11 0.45 15.80
CA GLN A 57 -1.54 0.40 16.14
C GLN A 57 -1.95 -0.94 16.76
N LEU A 58 -1.42 -2.05 16.24
CA LEU A 58 -1.69 -3.39 16.79
C LEU A 58 -1.03 -3.60 18.16
N GLY A 59 0.17 -3.04 18.37
CA GLY A 59 0.90 -3.13 19.64
C GLY A 59 0.13 -2.56 20.83
N ASN A 60 -0.70 -1.55 20.56
CA ASN A 60 -1.58 -0.95 21.55
C ASN A 60 -2.93 -1.68 21.71
N GLY A 61 -3.25 -2.60 20.81
CA GLY A 61 -4.58 -3.23 20.70
C GLY A 61 -4.67 -4.67 21.15
N ILE A 62 -3.63 -5.47 20.94
CA ILE A 62 -3.60 -6.91 21.24
C ILE A 62 -2.27 -7.33 21.86
N PRO A 63 -2.22 -8.47 22.63
CA PRO A 63 -1.00 -8.95 23.25
C PRO A 63 0.13 -9.18 22.23
N PHE A 64 1.35 -8.77 22.59
CA PHE A 64 2.49 -8.93 21.69
C PHE A 64 2.74 -10.41 21.36
N TRP A 65 2.75 -11.27 22.37
CA TRP A 65 3.00 -12.70 22.20
C TRP A 65 1.85 -13.55 22.77
N PRO A 66 1.31 -14.50 21.97
CA PRO A 66 1.65 -14.80 20.57
C PRO A 66 0.83 -13.98 19.54
N ASP A 67 -0.13 -13.17 19.97
CA ASP A 67 -1.23 -12.65 19.15
C ASP A 67 -0.75 -11.75 18.03
N ILE A 68 0.14 -10.77 18.27
CA ILE A 68 0.66 -9.90 17.19
C ILE A 68 1.39 -10.73 16.13
N ILE A 69 2.22 -11.69 16.56
CA ILE A 69 2.99 -12.53 15.61
C ILE A 69 2.05 -13.32 14.70
N VAL A 70 1.00 -13.91 15.27
CA VAL A 70 0.04 -14.73 14.54
C VAL A 70 -0.89 -13.88 13.68
N THR A 71 -1.44 -12.80 14.21
CA THR A 71 -2.39 -11.93 13.48
C THR A 71 -1.73 -11.22 12.30
N THR A 72 -0.52 -10.67 12.50
CA THR A 72 0.23 -10.05 11.42
C THR A 72 0.62 -11.05 10.34
N PHE A 73 1.01 -12.28 10.73
CA PHE A 73 1.28 -13.35 9.77
C PHE A 73 0.02 -13.72 8.97
N LEU A 74 -1.11 -13.97 9.64
CA LEU A 74 -2.36 -14.39 8.99
C LEU A 74 -2.92 -13.31 8.04
N GLY A 75 -2.88 -12.05 8.44
CA GLY A 75 -3.31 -10.94 7.59
C GLY A 75 -2.42 -10.78 6.34
N ASN A 76 -1.09 -10.87 6.52
CA ASN A 76 -0.17 -10.86 5.38
C ASN A 76 -0.28 -12.11 4.52
N LEU A 77 -0.57 -13.28 5.09
CA LEU A 77 -0.83 -14.51 4.34
C LEU A 77 -2.07 -14.36 3.46
N ALA A 78 -3.15 -13.77 3.98
CA ALA A 78 -4.33 -13.47 3.18
C ALA A 78 -4.01 -12.53 2.00
N ASN A 79 -3.29 -11.45 2.26
CA ASN A 79 -2.81 -10.54 1.22
C ASN A 79 -1.86 -11.23 0.22
N PHE A 80 -0.98 -12.12 0.69
CA PHE A 80 -0.08 -12.91 -0.16
C PHE A 80 -0.86 -13.84 -1.09
N ILE A 81 -1.87 -14.54 -0.58
CA ILE A 81 -2.70 -15.42 -1.40
C ILE A 81 -3.39 -14.64 -2.52
N VAL A 82 -4.02 -13.50 -2.20
CA VAL A 82 -4.63 -12.63 -3.20
C VAL A 82 -3.58 -12.12 -4.19
N GLY A 83 -2.46 -11.59 -3.69
CA GLY A 83 -1.38 -11.04 -4.50
C GLY A 83 -0.74 -12.09 -5.40
N ALA A 84 -0.55 -13.33 -4.95
CA ALA A 84 -0.01 -14.43 -5.74
C ALA A 84 -0.96 -14.84 -6.87
N ILE A 85 -2.26 -14.99 -6.56
CA ILE A 85 -3.30 -15.34 -7.54
C ILE A 85 -3.40 -14.27 -8.62
N VAL A 86 -3.53 -13.00 -8.22
CA VAL A 86 -3.70 -11.88 -9.16
C VAL A 86 -2.40 -11.55 -9.88
N GLY A 87 -1.27 -11.63 -9.16
CA GLY A 87 0.06 -11.46 -9.73
C GLY A 87 0.39 -12.51 -10.81
N TYR A 88 -0.05 -13.76 -10.61
CA TYR A 88 0.09 -14.79 -11.63
C TYR A 88 -0.72 -14.48 -12.90
N ILE A 89 -1.93 -13.90 -12.75
CA ILE A 89 -2.69 -13.38 -13.90
C ILE A 89 -1.87 -12.32 -14.64
N GLY A 90 -1.28 -11.36 -13.92
CA GLY A 90 -0.43 -10.32 -14.52
C GLY A 90 0.76 -10.90 -15.31
N TYR A 91 1.44 -11.91 -14.76
CA TYR A 91 2.51 -12.63 -15.46
C TYR A 91 2.03 -13.31 -16.75
N LYS A 92 0.93 -14.04 -16.68
CA LYS A 92 0.39 -14.80 -17.82
C LYS A 92 -0.12 -13.90 -18.93
N THR A 93 -0.80 -12.82 -18.59
CA THR A 93 -1.42 -11.91 -19.55
C THR A 93 -0.51 -10.76 -19.99
N ALA A 94 0.60 -10.55 -19.28
CA ALA A 94 1.46 -9.37 -19.43
C ALA A 94 0.71 -8.02 -19.25
N CYS A 95 -0.48 -8.05 -18.64
CA CYS A 95 -1.34 -6.90 -18.39
C CYS A 95 -1.14 -6.33 -16.99
N ASN A 96 -1.29 -5.01 -16.86
CA ASN A 96 -1.46 -4.36 -15.57
C ASN A 96 -2.90 -4.55 -15.05
N SER A 97 -3.17 -4.14 -13.80
CA SER A 97 -4.48 -4.27 -13.18
C SER A 97 -5.57 -3.47 -13.93
N GLY A 98 -5.25 -2.29 -14.44
CA GLY A 98 -6.17 -1.48 -15.22
C GLY A 98 -6.65 -2.17 -16.50
N LEU A 99 -5.75 -2.85 -17.20
CA LEU A 99 -6.09 -3.65 -18.36
C LEU A 99 -6.92 -4.89 -17.99
N LEU A 100 -6.61 -5.55 -16.87
CA LEU A 100 -7.41 -6.68 -16.38
C LEU A 100 -8.83 -6.25 -16.03
N TYR A 101 -9.02 -5.08 -15.43
CA TYR A 101 -10.36 -4.55 -15.17
C TYR A 101 -11.15 -4.32 -16.46
N ARG A 102 -10.52 -3.94 -17.59
CA ARG A 102 -11.22 -3.80 -18.88
C ARG A 102 -11.81 -5.13 -19.36
N TYR A 103 -11.11 -6.23 -19.20
CA TYR A 103 -11.65 -7.56 -19.56
C TYR A 103 -12.86 -7.95 -18.72
N VAL A 104 -12.94 -7.50 -17.49
CA VAL A 104 -13.95 -7.97 -16.50
C VAL A 104 -15.09 -6.98 -16.33
N TYR A 105 -14.81 -5.69 -16.18
CA TYR A 105 -15.81 -4.65 -15.95
C TYR A 105 -16.30 -3.98 -17.24
N GLY A 106 -15.64 -4.26 -18.36
CA GLY A 106 -15.89 -3.65 -19.66
C GLY A 106 -15.00 -2.46 -19.96
N ASN A 107 -14.92 -2.08 -21.25
CA ASN A 107 -14.01 -1.02 -21.71
C ASN A 107 -14.25 0.34 -21.03
N VAL A 108 -15.51 0.70 -20.78
CA VAL A 108 -15.90 1.93 -20.09
C VAL A 108 -16.06 1.66 -18.58
N GLY A 109 -16.64 0.52 -18.21
CA GLY A 109 -16.84 0.13 -16.81
C GLY A 109 -15.54 0.08 -16.00
N ALA A 110 -14.41 -0.25 -16.62
CA ALA A 110 -13.10 -0.27 -15.97
C ALA A 110 -12.64 1.08 -15.40
N TYR A 111 -13.21 2.19 -15.84
CA TYR A 111 -12.91 3.50 -15.26
C TYR A 111 -13.22 3.55 -13.76
N ILE A 112 -14.30 2.89 -13.32
CA ILE A 112 -14.71 2.89 -11.91
C ILE A 112 -13.68 2.20 -11.01
N PRO A 113 -13.32 0.92 -11.21
CA PRO A 113 -12.32 0.27 -10.37
C PRO A 113 -10.94 0.92 -10.44
N VAL A 114 -10.50 1.39 -11.61
CA VAL A 114 -9.20 2.03 -11.77
C VAL A 114 -9.14 3.36 -11.01
N LEU A 115 -10.14 4.23 -11.17
CA LEU A 115 -10.19 5.50 -10.44
C LEU A 115 -10.36 5.28 -8.94
N PHE A 116 -11.16 4.30 -8.54
CA PHE A 116 -11.33 3.96 -7.14
C PHE A 116 -10.00 3.53 -6.49
N ILE A 117 -9.27 2.58 -7.09
CA ILE A 117 -7.95 2.17 -6.60
C ILE A 117 -6.96 3.35 -6.63
N SER A 118 -7.03 4.21 -7.65
CA SER A 118 -6.17 5.40 -7.73
C SER A 118 -6.44 6.39 -6.58
N ILE A 119 -7.69 6.61 -6.21
CA ILE A 119 -8.05 7.46 -5.07
C ILE A 119 -7.52 6.87 -3.77
N LEU A 120 -7.63 5.56 -3.57
CA LEU A 120 -7.11 4.89 -2.38
C LEU A 120 -5.58 4.95 -2.29
N THR A 121 -4.88 4.83 -3.42
CA THR A 121 -3.41 4.98 -3.46
C THR A 121 -2.96 6.43 -3.28
N ILE A 122 -3.73 7.42 -3.74
CA ILE A 122 -3.53 8.83 -3.38
C ILE A 122 -3.76 9.03 -1.88
N GLY A 123 -4.71 8.33 -1.26
CA GLY A 123 -4.90 8.29 0.19
C GLY A 123 -3.65 7.80 0.92
N TRP A 124 -3.05 6.69 0.46
CA TRP A 124 -1.78 6.21 0.99
C TRP A 124 -0.65 7.24 0.85
N GLN A 125 -0.61 7.96 -0.27
CA GLN A 125 0.32 9.09 -0.42
C GLN A 125 0.08 10.15 0.64
N GLY A 126 -1.17 10.49 0.92
CA GLY A 126 -1.55 11.41 1.99
C GLY A 126 -1.08 10.94 3.38
N ILE A 127 -1.28 9.66 3.71
CA ILE A 127 -0.78 9.07 4.97
C ILE A 127 0.74 9.28 5.12
N VAL A 128 1.52 9.03 4.05
CA VAL A 128 2.98 9.16 4.10
C VAL A 128 3.44 10.63 4.17
N VAL A 129 2.73 11.53 3.50
CA VAL A 129 2.93 12.98 3.62
C VAL A 129 2.68 13.45 5.06
N GLY A 130 1.58 13.01 5.67
CA GLY A 130 1.26 13.29 7.07
C GLY A 130 2.31 12.74 8.03
N ALA A 131 2.76 11.50 7.83
CA ALA A 131 3.83 10.89 8.63
C ALA A 131 5.15 11.67 8.58
N PHE A 132 5.50 12.23 7.42
CA PHE A 132 6.66 13.10 7.29
C PHE A 132 6.46 14.40 8.12
N GLY A 133 5.28 14.99 8.03
CA GLY A 133 4.90 16.14 8.84
C GLY A 133 5.04 15.86 10.35
N ILE A 134 4.51 14.72 10.82
CA ILE A 134 4.63 14.27 12.21
C ILE A 134 6.11 14.12 12.60
N THR A 135 6.92 13.45 11.78
CA THR A 135 8.35 13.22 12.06
C THR A 135 9.08 14.52 12.35
N TRP A 136 8.93 15.52 11.50
CA TRP A 136 9.63 16.79 11.65
C TRP A 136 9.01 17.69 12.71
N THR A 137 7.69 17.60 12.92
CA THR A 137 7.03 18.36 13.99
C THR A 137 7.53 17.93 15.37
N LEU A 138 7.58 16.65 15.63
CA LEU A 138 8.06 16.12 16.90
C LEU A 138 9.58 16.35 17.07
N ALA A 139 10.35 16.27 15.98
CA ALA A 139 11.78 16.50 16.02
C ALA A 139 12.15 17.98 16.35
N LEU A 140 11.37 18.94 15.84
CA LEU A 140 11.63 20.36 16.01
C LEU A 140 10.90 20.99 17.19
N ASN A 141 9.86 20.33 17.72
CA ASN A 141 9.06 20.83 18.84
C ASN A 141 8.96 19.77 19.95
N PRO A 142 10.01 19.54 20.72
CA PRO A 142 10.05 18.50 21.76
C PRO A 142 9.09 18.74 22.92
N GLY A 143 8.42 19.88 22.98
CA GLY A 143 7.41 20.21 24.00
C GLY A 143 5.97 19.83 23.61
N ILE A 144 5.74 19.17 22.46
CA ILE A 144 4.42 18.67 22.08
C ILE A 144 4.15 17.38 22.85
N GLU A 145 3.05 17.38 23.63
CA GLU A 145 2.62 16.25 24.47
C GLU A 145 1.31 15.61 23.99
N ALA A 146 0.52 16.31 23.16
CA ALA A 146 -0.75 15.80 22.64
C ALA A 146 -0.71 15.62 21.11
N VAL A 147 -1.46 14.61 20.62
CA VAL A 147 -1.55 14.30 19.18
C VAL A 147 -2.18 15.46 18.42
N ASP A 148 -3.22 16.09 18.97
CA ASP A 148 -3.92 17.22 18.33
C ASP A 148 -3.01 18.44 18.12
N ASP A 149 -2.03 18.65 19.02
CA ASP A 149 -1.06 19.73 18.91
C ASP A 149 -0.11 19.51 17.72
N ILE A 150 0.17 18.26 17.34
CA ILE A 150 0.95 17.93 16.16
C ILE A 150 0.26 18.50 14.92
N PHE A 151 -1.01 18.14 14.71
CA PHE A 151 -1.76 18.49 13.49
C PHE A 151 -2.14 19.96 13.42
N SER A 152 -2.24 20.65 14.55
CA SER A 152 -2.45 22.10 14.62
C SER A 152 -1.18 22.92 14.44
N SER A 153 0.00 22.29 14.52
CA SER A 153 1.29 22.98 14.41
C SER A 153 1.55 23.50 12.99
N SER A 154 2.05 24.72 12.88
CA SER A 154 2.55 25.27 11.61
C SER A 154 3.72 24.46 11.04
N THR A 155 4.54 23.86 11.91
CA THR A 155 5.64 22.97 11.51
C THR A 155 5.11 21.76 10.76
N PHE A 156 4.02 21.15 11.24
CA PHE A 156 3.35 20.03 10.56
C PHE A 156 2.90 20.42 9.16
N ILE A 157 2.15 21.52 9.05
CA ILE A 157 1.61 21.98 7.76
C ILE A 157 2.74 22.26 6.75
N ILE A 158 3.78 22.97 7.19
CA ILE A 158 4.91 23.32 6.31
C ILE A 158 5.67 22.10 5.86
N THR A 159 6.02 21.19 6.78
CA THR A 159 6.84 20.01 6.46
C THR A 159 6.05 18.97 5.67
N ALA A 160 4.76 18.82 5.91
CA ALA A 160 3.86 17.98 5.09
C ALA A 160 3.77 18.52 3.64
N ILE A 161 3.60 19.83 3.46
CA ILE A 161 3.58 20.44 2.11
C ILE A 161 4.93 20.25 1.41
N LEU A 162 6.04 20.46 2.12
CA LEU A 162 7.39 20.24 1.57
C LEU A 162 7.60 18.77 1.15
N ALA A 163 7.11 17.81 1.95
CA ALA A 163 7.15 16.39 1.58
C ALA A 163 6.36 16.12 0.31
N GLY A 164 5.13 16.62 0.23
CA GLY A 164 4.29 16.46 -0.96
C GLY A 164 4.91 17.04 -2.23
N ILE A 165 5.54 18.20 -2.13
CA ILE A 165 6.31 18.81 -3.24
C ILE A 165 7.50 17.91 -3.62
N LEU A 166 8.29 17.47 -2.63
CA LEU A 166 9.46 16.63 -2.83
C LEU A 166 9.09 15.34 -3.56
N TYR A 167 8.07 14.63 -3.08
CA TYR A 167 7.60 13.37 -3.68
C TYR A 167 7.03 13.59 -5.09
N THR A 168 6.33 14.71 -5.32
CA THR A 168 5.83 15.06 -6.65
C THR A 168 6.98 15.31 -7.64
N ILE A 169 8.01 16.03 -7.23
CA ILE A 169 9.18 16.32 -8.06
C ILE A 169 9.94 15.03 -8.40
N THR A 170 10.20 14.17 -7.42
CA THR A 170 10.97 12.95 -7.65
C THR A 170 10.21 11.94 -8.50
N THR A 171 8.91 11.75 -8.24
CA THR A 171 8.05 10.92 -9.09
C THR A 171 7.92 11.46 -10.52
N TYR A 172 7.96 12.77 -10.72
CA TYR A 172 7.91 13.39 -12.04
C TYR A 172 9.09 12.96 -12.92
N PHE A 173 10.30 12.83 -12.34
CA PHE A 173 11.49 12.35 -13.05
C PHE A 173 11.55 10.82 -13.23
N GLY A 174 10.61 10.08 -12.64
CA GLY A 174 10.34 8.66 -12.90
C GLY A 174 11.21 7.67 -12.11
N VAL A 175 10.96 6.37 -12.37
CA VAL A 175 11.44 5.20 -11.60
C VAL A 175 12.95 5.12 -11.40
N LYS A 176 13.77 5.67 -12.32
CA LYS A 176 15.24 5.63 -12.21
C LYS A 176 15.81 6.38 -10.99
N GLY A 177 15.09 7.41 -10.50
CA GLY A 177 15.44 8.11 -9.27
C GLY A 177 15.11 7.28 -8.03
N LEU A 178 13.96 6.64 -8.03
CA LEU A 178 13.45 5.77 -6.97
C LEU A 178 14.39 4.59 -6.65
N GLU A 179 14.85 3.87 -7.67
CA GLU A 179 15.70 2.68 -7.49
C GLU A 179 17.04 3.01 -6.78
N ARG A 180 17.58 4.20 -6.99
CA ARG A 180 18.89 4.60 -6.40
C ARG A 180 18.79 4.97 -4.92
N ILE A 181 17.67 5.50 -4.48
CA ILE A 181 17.47 5.99 -3.10
C ILE A 181 16.83 4.91 -2.24
N SER A 182 16.00 4.03 -2.82
CA SER A 182 15.22 3.04 -2.09
C SER A 182 16.09 2.03 -1.32
N ILE A 183 17.11 1.44 -1.94
CA ILE A 183 17.94 0.42 -1.28
C ILE A 183 18.70 0.98 -0.06
N PRO A 184 19.43 2.12 -0.16
CA PRO A 184 20.06 2.74 1.01
C PRO A 184 19.06 3.11 2.10
N SER A 185 17.88 3.64 1.72
CA SER A 185 16.85 4.05 2.69
C SER A 185 16.30 2.87 3.49
N VAL A 186 16.07 1.73 2.84
CA VAL A 186 15.64 0.49 3.51
C VAL A 186 16.69 0.03 4.53
N ALA A 187 17.97 0.03 4.15
CA ALA A 187 19.05 -0.36 5.06
C ALA A 187 19.10 0.55 6.29
N VAL A 188 19.02 1.86 6.10
CA VAL A 188 19.02 2.84 7.21
C VAL A 188 17.78 2.64 8.08
N LEU A 189 16.58 2.50 7.50
CA LEU A 189 15.34 2.27 8.25
C LEU A 189 15.44 1.03 9.13
N VAL A 190 15.90 -0.10 8.58
CA VAL A 190 16.01 -1.36 9.31
C VAL A 190 17.02 -1.26 10.44
N LEU A 191 18.20 -0.67 10.19
CA LEU A 191 19.24 -0.51 11.21
C LEU A 191 18.80 0.44 12.32
N VAL A 192 18.22 1.60 11.97
CA VAL A 192 17.70 2.58 12.93
C VAL A 192 16.56 1.96 13.76
N GLY A 193 15.62 1.28 13.11
CA GLY A 193 14.49 0.63 13.78
C GLY A 193 14.94 -0.47 14.73
N LEU A 194 15.85 -1.36 14.32
CA LEU A 194 16.40 -2.42 15.17
C LEU A 194 17.17 -1.84 16.37
N TYR A 195 17.93 -0.77 16.15
CA TYR A 195 18.68 -0.15 17.23
C TYR A 195 17.76 0.53 18.25
N ALA A 196 16.75 1.27 17.78
CA ALA A 196 15.76 1.89 18.67
C ALA A 196 15.02 0.84 19.50
N ILE A 197 14.58 -0.26 18.88
CA ILE A 197 13.88 -1.34 19.57
C ILE A 197 14.81 -2.07 20.56
N TYR A 198 16.06 -2.31 20.19
CA TYR A 198 17.05 -2.88 21.11
C TYR A 198 17.18 -2.03 22.38
N LEU A 199 17.31 -0.72 22.25
CA LEU A 199 17.39 0.21 23.38
C LEU A 199 16.11 0.18 24.21
N ASN A 200 14.94 0.20 23.56
CA ASN A 200 13.65 0.16 24.23
C ASN A 200 13.44 -1.15 25.02
N ILE A 201 13.79 -2.31 24.44
CA ILE A 201 13.69 -3.59 25.14
C ILE A 201 14.58 -3.62 26.37
N ILE A 202 15.81 -3.08 26.29
CA ILE A 202 16.70 -2.97 27.46
C ILE A 202 16.05 -2.09 28.54
N GLN A 203 15.51 -0.93 28.17
CA GLN A 203 14.84 -0.01 29.08
C GLN A 203 13.60 -0.64 29.72
N ALA A 204 12.89 -1.49 29.01
CA ALA A 204 11.74 -2.24 29.51
C ALA A 204 12.10 -3.36 30.52
N GLY A 205 13.38 -3.66 30.69
CA GLY A 205 13.82 -4.78 31.55
C GLY A 205 13.91 -6.12 30.80
N GLY A 206 14.14 -6.07 29.48
CA GLY A 206 14.26 -7.23 28.61
C GLY A 206 12.93 -7.75 28.10
N PHE A 207 12.95 -8.96 27.54
CA PHE A 207 11.74 -9.54 26.89
C PHE A 207 10.59 -9.80 27.92
N SER A 208 10.90 -10.14 29.15
CA SER A 208 9.88 -10.29 30.21
C SER A 208 9.19 -8.97 30.55
N GLY A 209 9.95 -7.89 30.60
CA GLY A 209 9.41 -6.54 30.77
C GLY A 209 8.52 -6.10 29.61
N LEU A 210 8.94 -6.39 28.37
CA LEU A 210 8.13 -6.18 27.18
C LEU A 210 6.76 -6.87 27.27
N LEU A 211 6.74 -8.15 27.68
CA LEU A 211 5.49 -8.90 27.82
C LEU A 211 4.58 -8.33 28.92
N SER A 212 5.18 -7.88 30.03
CA SER A 212 4.43 -7.22 31.11
C SER A 212 3.80 -5.89 30.66
N LEU A 213 4.56 -5.07 29.93
CA LEU A 213 4.06 -3.82 29.34
C LEU A 213 2.93 -4.08 28.34
N SER A 214 3.12 -5.05 27.44
CA SER A 214 2.09 -5.45 26.49
C SER A 214 0.79 -5.86 27.17
N SER A 215 0.88 -6.68 28.22
CA SER A 215 -0.28 -7.13 28.97
C SER A 215 -1.01 -5.99 29.69
N ALA A 216 -0.27 -5.00 30.18
CA ALA A 216 -0.85 -3.82 30.83
C ALA A 216 -1.58 -2.92 29.83
N LEU A 217 -0.99 -2.65 28.67
CA LEU A 217 -1.58 -1.83 27.62
C LEU A 217 -2.89 -2.42 27.07
N VAL A 218 -2.91 -3.73 26.91
CA VAL A 218 -4.07 -4.45 26.32
C VAL A 218 -5.21 -4.63 27.30
N ALA A 219 -4.97 -4.49 28.61
CA ALA A 219 -6.01 -4.65 29.64
C ALA A 219 -7.22 -3.70 29.44
N GLU A 220 -7.02 -2.55 28.79
CA GLU A 220 -8.06 -1.57 28.47
C GLU A 220 -8.54 -1.64 27.00
N SER A 221 -7.89 -2.48 26.17
CA SER A 221 -8.23 -2.59 24.76
C SER A 221 -9.43 -3.50 24.52
N GLN A 222 -10.27 -3.13 23.57
CA GLN A 222 -11.41 -3.94 23.10
C GLN A 222 -11.16 -4.55 21.71
N MET A 223 -9.92 -4.44 21.16
CA MET A 223 -9.61 -4.97 19.82
C MET A 223 -9.66 -6.50 19.81
N THR A 224 -10.42 -7.04 18.89
CA THR A 224 -10.50 -8.50 18.68
C THR A 224 -9.40 -8.99 17.74
N THR A 225 -9.02 -10.27 17.83
CA THR A 225 -8.08 -10.91 16.90
C THR A 225 -8.56 -10.81 15.43
N VAL A 226 -9.86 -10.94 15.19
CA VAL A 226 -10.45 -10.83 13.84
C VAL A 226 -10.28 -9.41 13.30
N GLU A 227 -10.52 -8.40 14.11
CA GLU A 227 -10.33 -7.00 13.77
C GLU A 227 -8.85 -6.71 13.49
N ALA A 228 -7.94 -7.18 14.34
CA ALA A 228 -6.50 -7.04 14.14
C ALA A 228 -6.04 -7.66 12.79
N ILE A 229 -6.48 -8.88 12.46
CA ILE A 229 -6.18 -9.49 11.16
C ILE A 229 -6.78 -8.66 10.01
N ASN A 230 -8.01 -8.14 10.16
CA ASN A 230 -8.66 -7.34 9.14
C ASN A 230 -7.91 -6.01 8.88
N ILE A 231 -7.36 -5.39 9.91
CA ILE A 231 -6.49 -4.20 9.80
C ILE A 231 -5.23 -4.53 9.00
N VAL A 232 -4.58 -5.65 9.30
CA VAL A 232 -3.39 -6.10 8.55
C VAL A 232 -3.74 -6.36 7.08
N ILE A 233 -4.91 -6.97 6.79
CA ILE A 233 -5.39 -7.12 5.42
C ILE A 233 -5.55 -5.74 4.79
N GLY A 234 -6.22 -4.79 5.44
CA GLY A 234 -6.44 -3.42 4.97
C GLY A 234 -5.13 -2.71 4.63
N SER A 235 -4.08 -2.92 5.41
CA SER A 235 -2.79 -2.26 5.24
C SER A 235 -2.10 -2.55 3.89
N TRP A 236 -2.38 -3.71 3.27
CA TRP A 236 -1.72 -4.12 2.03
C TRP A 236 -2.62 -4.66 0.94
N ILE A 237 -3.94 -4.73 1.15
CA ILE A 237 -4.85 -5.29 0.15
C ILE A 237 -4.83 -4.52 -1.18
N VAL A 238 -4.64 -3.21 -1.15
CA VAL A 238 -4.46 -2.41 -2.37
C VAL A 238 -3.22 -2.88 -3.12
N GLY A 239 -2.09 -3.05 -2.43
CA GLY A 239 -0.86 -3.60 -3.01
C GLY A 239 -1.04 -5.01 -3.58
N ALA A 240 -1.80 -5.87 -2.89
CA ALA A 240 -2.10 -7.22 -3.35
C ALA A 240 -2.92 -7.23 -4.65
N VAL A 241 -3.97 -6.40 -4.76
CA VAL A 241 -4.81 -6.38 -5.98
C VAL A 241 -4.14 -5.70 -7.18
N VAL A 242 -3.17 -4.81 -6.94
CA VAL A 242 -2.37 -4.20 -8.00
C VAL A 242 -1.04 -4.93 -8.26
N MET A 243 -0.85 -6.11 -7.71
CA MET A 243 0.35 -6.93 -7.94
C MET A 243 0.70 -7.12 -9.43
N PRO A 244 -0.27 -7.18 -10.38
CA PRO A 244 0.00 -7.22 -11.82
C PRO A 244 0.88 -6.08 -12.33
N GLU A 245 0.90 -4.91 -11.69
CA GLU A 245 1.76 -3.78 -12.08
C GLU A 245 3.25 -4.16 -12.08
N TYR A 246 3.64 -5.09 -11.21
CA TYR A 246 5.01 -5.57 -11.05
C TYR A 246 5.21 -6.94 -11.70
N THR A 247 4.30 -7.86 -11.49
CA THR A 247 4.46 -9.27 -11.92
C THR A 247 4.32 -9.45 -13.42
N ARG A 248 3.67 -8.53 -14.14
CA ARG A 248 3.62 -8.53 -15.62
C ARG A 248 5.01 -8.45 -16.27
N PHE A 249 6.00 -7.90 -15.57
CA PHE A 249 7.39 -7.85 -16.01
C PHE A 249 8.14 -9.17 -15.82
N ALA A 250 7.60 -10.14 -15.10
CA ALA A 250 8.27 -11.40 -14.83
C ALA A 250 8.37 -12.27 -16.08
N LYS A 251 9.55 -12.86 -16.30
CA LYS A 251 9.81 -13.86 -17.37
C LYS A 251 9.43 -15.27 -16.95
N LYS A 252 9.30 -15.54 -15.66
CA LYS A 252 9.06 -16.88 -15.09
C LYS A 252 7.91 -16.83 -14.07
N GLY A 253 7.03 -17.84 -14.08
CA GLY A 253 5.88 -17.90 -13.20
C GLY A 253 6.22 -17.88 -11.71
N TRP A 254 7.29 -18.56 -11.29
CA TRP A 254 7.71 -18.56 -9.90
C TRP A 254 8.10 -17.16 -9.39
N VAL A 255 8.62 -16.29 -10.28
CA VAL A 255 8.97 -14.91 -9.92
C VAL A 255 7.73 -14.11 -9.62
N ALA A 256 6.62 -14.34 -10.34
CA ALA A 256 5.34 -13.69 -10.07
C ALA A 256 4.74 -14.06 -8.70
N ILE A 257 5.09 -15.22 -8.15
CA ILE A 257 4.71 -15.65 -6.80
C ILE A 257 5.74 -15.18 -5.76
N ALA A 258 7.03 -15.18 -6.11
CA ALA A 258 8.09 -14.74 -5.22
C ALA A 258 8.00 -13.24 -4.88
N ILE A 259 7.53 -12.39 -5.82
CA ILE A 259 7.33 -10.96 -5.57
C ILE A 259 6.39 -10.73 -4.39
N PRO A 260 5.12 -11.15 -4.40
CA PRO A 260 4.23 -10.94 -3.25
C PRO A 260 4.71 -11.66 -1.98
N PHE A 261 5.42 -12.79 -2.10
CA PHE A 261 6.00 -13.46 -0.94
C PHE A 261 7.06 -12.58 -0.24
N ILE A 262 7.99 -12.02 -1.01
CA ILE A 262 9.02 -11.11 -0.47
C ILE A 262 8.38 -9.88 0.18
N VAL A 263 7.41 -9.28 -0.51
CA VAL A 263 6.74 -8.07 -0.06
C VAL A 263 5.98 -8.30 1.23
N LEU A 264 5.16 -9.35 1.29
CA LEU A 264 4.16 -9.52 2.35
C LEU A 264 4.66 -10.42 3.49
N ILE A 265 5.28 -11.55 3.16
CA ILE A 265 5.68 -12.53 4.18
C ILE A 265 7.07 -12.22 4.75
N ILE A 266 7.96 -11.58 3.98
CA ILE A 266 9.28 -11.22 4.48
C ILE A 266 9.28 -9.78 5.02
N ALA A 267 9.00 -8.81 4.14
CA ALA A 267 9.21 -7.41 4.47
C ALA A 267 8.12 -6.83 5.37
N GLN A 268 6.85 -6.95 4.97
CA GLN A 268 5.75 -6.33 5.72
C GLN A 268 5.49 -7.00 7.06
N TRP A 269 5.54 -8.33 7.11
CA TRP A 269 5.43 -9.03 8.39
C TRP A 269 6.53 -8.61 9.37
N PHE A 270 7.78 -8.52 8.90
CA PHE A 270 8.90 -8.02 9.69
C PHE A 270 8.66 -6.58 10.19
N LEU A 271 8.27 -5.66 9.30
CA LEU A 271 8.04 -4.26 9.68
C LEU A 271 6.87 -4.10 10.65
N GLN A 272 5.81 -4.88 10.51
CA GLN A 272 4.68 -4.84 11.42
C GLN A 272 5.06 -5.34 12.82
N ILE A 273 5.86 -6.40 12.92
CA ILE A 273 6.42 -6.85 14.21
C ILE A 273 7.29 -5.76 14.81
N LEU A 274 8.16 -5.14 14.00
CA LEU A 274 9.03 -4.07 14.42
C LEU A 274 8.25 -2.86 14.95
N GLY A 275 7.21 -2.45 14.22
CA GLY A 275 6.32 -1.37 14.63
C GLY A 275 5.54 -1.68 15.92
N ALA A 276 5.07 -2.93 16.07
CA ALA A 276 4.37 -3.37 17.26
C ALA A 276 5.28 -3.36 18.50
N LEU A 277 6.54 -3.78 18.35
CA LEU A 277 7.53 -3.67 19.41
C LEU A 277 7.71 -2.22 19.85
N GLY A 278 7.85 -1.30 18.90
CA GLY A 278 7.91 0.14 19.19
C GLY A 278 6.67 0.63 19.92
N GLY A 279 5.47 0.30 19.43
CA GLY A 279 4.21 0.69 20.06
C GLY A 279 4.04 0.21 21.50
N VAL A 280 4.45 -1.03 21.80
CA VAL A 280 4.36 -1.61 23.15
C VAL A 280 5.37 -0.97 24.12
N VAL A 281 6.63 -0.85 23.71
CA VAL A 281 7.70 -0.49 24.67
C VAL A 281 7.76 1.02 24.93
N SER A 282 7.29 1.82 24.00
CA SER A 282 7.33 3.28 24.08
C SER A 282 5.95 3.89 23.83
N SER A 283 4.91 3.31 24.42
CA SER A 283 3.52 3.78 24.28
C SER A 283 3.32 5.26 24.64
N ASP A 284 4.12 5.77 25.59
CA ASP A 284 4.10 7.17 26.01
C ASP A 284 4.82 8.12 25.03
N SER A 285 5.59 7.57 24.08
CA SER A 285 6.27 8.37 23.07
C SER A 285 5.36 8.62 21.85
N LEU A 286 5.07 9.88 21.54
CA LEU A 286 4.30 10.23 20.34
C LEU A 286 4.97 9.74 19.05
N PHE A 287 6.30 9.69 18.97
CA PHE A 287 7.00 9.09 17.84
C PHE A 287 6.63 7.61 17.68
N SER A 288 6.69 6.86 18.76
CA SER A 288 6.40 5.43 18.73
C SER A 288 4.92 5.17 18.44
N ALA A 289 4.03 5.88 19.10
CA ALA A 289 2.59 5.75 18.95
C ALA A 289 2.15 6.03 17.50
N GLN A 290 2.75 7.04 16.85
CA GLN A 290 2.37 7.43 15.48
C GLN A 290 3.19 6.70 14.40
N LEU A 291 4.48 6.53 14.59
CA LEU A 291 5.41 6.06 13.54
C LEU A 291 5.93 4.63 13.76
N GLY A 292 5.65 4.01 14.91
CA GLY A 292 6.10 2.65 15.24
C GLY A 292 7.59 2.54 15.59
N ILE A 293 8.30 3.66 15.69
CA ILE A 293 9.70 3.73 16.15
C ILE A 293 9.86 4.94 17.06
N ASP A 294 10.40 4.71 18.26
CA ASP A 294 10.74 5.79 19.16
C ASP A 294 12.04 6.49 18.74
N LEU A 295 11.90 7.61 18.07
CA LEU A 295 13.05 8.43 17.68
C LEU A 295 13.61 9.22 18.87
N ASN A 296 12.84 9.43 19.96
CA ASN A 296 13.34 10.11 21.16
C ASN A 296 14.42 9.32 21.85
N ILE A 297 14.31 7.99 21.91
CA ILE A 297 15.35 7.15 22.52
C ILE A 297 16.67 7.26 21.77
N LEU A 298 16.63 7.48 20.46
CA LEU A 298 17.83 7.71 19.64
C LEU A 298 18.41 9.09 19.92
N MET A 299 17.58 10.11 20.14
CA MET A 299 18.04 11.47 20.53
C MET A 299 18.74 11.45 21.88
N GLN A 300 18.28 10.61 22.82
CA GLN A 300 18.93 10.43 24.13
C GLN A 300 20.34 9.81 24.03
N GLN A 301 20.64 9.06 22.97
CA GLN A 301 21.99 8.51 22.71
C GLN A 301 22.98 9.56 22.17
N GLY A 302 22.52 10.78 21.94
CA GLY A 302 23.31 11.89 21.44
C GLY A 302 22.74 12.50 20.15
N MET A 303 23.04 13.77 19.95
CA MET A 303 22.49 14.58 18.87
C MET A 303 22.71 13.95 17.48
N ILE A 304 23.89 13.38 17.23
CA ILE A 304 24.23 12.78 15.93
C ILE A 304 23.35 11.55 15.65
N ILE A 305 23.19 10.67 16.64
CA ILE A 305 22.39 9.44 16.52
C ILE A 305 20.92 9.79 16.34
N GLY A 306 20.41 10.76 17.09
CA GLY A 306 19.06 11.28 16.92
C GLY A 306 18.77 11.78 15.50
N TRP A 307 19.66 12.62 14.96
CA TRP A 307 19.52 13.12 13.59
C TRP A 307 19.65 12.03 12.52
N ILE A 308 20.49 11.03 12.72
CA ILE A 308 20.53 9.84 11.84
C ILE A 308 19.17 9.15 11.84
N GLY A 309 18.51 9.02 12.99
CA GLY A 309 17.15 8.46 13.11
C GLY A 309 16.11 9.27 12.32
N ILE A 310 16.06 10.59 12.53
CA ILE A 310 15.13 11.50 11.85
C ILE A 310 15.34 11.48 10.33
N ILE A 311 16.59 11.59 9.88
CA ILE A 311 16.93 11.57 8.45
C ILE A 311 16.63 10.19 7.86
N GLY A 312 16.95 9.11 8.57
CA GLY A 312 16.63 7.74 8.16
C GLY A 312 15.13 7.52 7.96
N MET A 313 14.31 7.96 8.91
CA MET A 313 12.84 7.93 8.79
C MET A 313 12.39 8.79 7.60
N SER A 314 12.94 9.99 7.44
CA SER A 314 12.59 10.89 6.33
C SER A 314 12.90 10.29 4.96
N LEU A 315 14.04 9.60 4.81
CA LEU A 315 14.40 8.89 3.58
C LEU A 315 13.46 7.70 3.30
N ALA A 316 13.09 6.96 4.34
CA ALA A 316 12.14 5.86 4.21
C ALA A 316 10.73 6.35 3.83
N LEU A 317 10.28 7.44 4.43
CA LEU A 317 9.02 8.12 4.06
C LEU A 317 9.07 8.66 2.63
N TRP A 318 10.19 9.23 2.21
CA TRP A 318 10.36 9.72 0.84
C TRP A 318 10.20 8.58 -0.18
N THR A 319 10.92 7.49 -0.03
CA THR A 319 10.85 6.36 -0.96
C THR A 319 9.46 5.69 -0.94
N THR A 320 8.82 5.63 0.23
CA THR A 320 7.43 5.16 0.37
C THR A 320 6.45 6.08 -0.34
N GLY A 321 6.62 7.40 -0.19
CA GLY A 321 5.80 8.41 -0.85
C GLY A 321 5.88 8.34 -2.36
N ASP A 322 7.09 8.23 -2.89
CA ASP A 322 7.31 8.07 -4.34
C ASP A 322 6.63 6.80 -4.89
N ALA A 323 6.74 5.68 -4.18
CA ALA A 323 6.12 4.42 -4.57
C ALA A 323 4.59 4.51 -4.58
N ASN A 324 4.00 5.15 -3.57
CA ASN A 324 2.55 5.34 -3.47
C ASN A 324 2.02 6.34 -4.51
N LEU A 325 2.79 7.37 -4.87
CA LEU A 325 2.38 8.33 -5.89
C LEU A 325 2.52 7.77 -7.32
N TYR A 326 3.52 6.93 -7.56
CA TYR A 326 3.76 6.35 -8.89
C TYR A 326 2.58 5.54 -9.41
N LEU A 327 1.96 4.73 -8.56
CA LEU A 327 0.88 3.82 -8.95
C LEU A 327 -0.37 4.53 -9.50
N PRO A 328 -0.98 5.49 -8.77
CA PRO A 328 -2.15 6.22 -9.27
C PRO A 328 -1.82 7.06 -10.50
N VAL A 329 -0.60 7.55 -10.63
CA VAL A 329 -0.14 8.28 -11.82
C VAL A 329 -0.22 7.40 -13.06
N ILE A 330 0.31 6.18 -13.02
CA ILE A 330 0.27 5.25 -14.15
C ILE A 330 -1.18 4.86 -14.49
N GLN A 331 -1.99 4.53 -13.49
CA GLN A 331 -3.37 4.10 -13.68
C GLN A 331 -4.25 5.22 -14.23
N THR A 332 -4.18 6.41 -13.66
CA THR A 332 -4.97 7.56 -14.13
C THR A 332 -4.50 8.08 -15.48
N SER A 333 -3.19 8.09 -15.74
CA SER A 333 -2.65 8.42 -17.07
C SER A 333 -3.22 7.51 -18.15
N SER A 334 -3.22 6.18 -17.91
CA SER A 334 -3.74 5.19 -18.83
C SER A 334 -5.23 5.35 -19.11
N ILE A 335 -6.04 5.48 -18.05
CA ILE A 335 -7.51 5.46 -18.19
C ILE A 335 -8.04 6.82 -18.70
N LEU A 336 -7.51 7.93 -18.18
CA LEU A 336 -7.95 9.28 -18.55
C LEU A 336 -7.31 9.78 -19.85
N LYS A 337 -6.35 9.02 -20.42
CA LYS A 337 -5.59 9.39 -21.61
C LYS A 337 -4.94 10.78 -21.46
N LYS A 338 -4.24 10.97 -20.35
CA LYS A 338 -3.50 12.19 -20.03
C LYS A 338 -2.02 11.86 -19.81
N PRO A 339 -1.10 12.78 -20.17
CA PRO A 339 0.32 12.56 -20.00
C PRO A 339 0.68 12.25 -18.52
N LYS A 340 1.58 11.31 -18.32
CA LYS A 340 2.08 10.91 -16.99
C LYS A 340 2.50 12.11 -16.15
N ASN A 341 3.21 13.07 -16.74
CA ASN A 341 3.69 14.26 -16.05
C ASN A 341 2.56 15.13 -15.48
N VAL A 342 1.46 15.25 -16.23
CA VAL A 342 0.26 15.97 -15.78
C VAL A 342 -0.38 15.25 -14.60
N MET A 343 -0.54 13.94 -14.73
CA MET A 343 -1.15 13.12 -13.67
C MET A 343 -0.28 13.08 -12.41
N THR A 344 1.05 13.12 -12.55
CA THR A 344 1.97 13.23 -11.40
C THR A 344 1.69 14.49 -10.58
N VAL A 345 1.54 15.64 -11.25
CA VAL A 345 1.26 16.89 -10.54
C VAL A 345 -0.13 16.87 -9.89
N ILE A 346 -1.14 16.39 -10.60
CA ILE A 346 -2.52 16.32 -10.08
C ILE A 346 -2.59 15.38 -8.87
N CYS A 347 -2.10 14.15 -9.00
CA CYS A 347 -2.09 13.17 -7.91
C CYS A 347 -1.23 13.64 -6.72
N GLY A 348 -0.09 14.28 -7.00
CA GLY A 348 0.79 14.85 -5.97
C GLY A 348 0.11 15.95 -5.16
N ILE A 349 -0.60 16.87 -5.82
CA ILE A 349 -1.38 17.92 -5.13
C ILE A 349 -2.49 17.29 -4.28
N LEU A 350 -3.25 16.35 -4.84
CA LEU A 350 -4.34 15.69 -4.11
C LEU A 350 -3.80 14.91 -2.90
N GLY A 351 -2.71 14.17 -3.06
CA GLY A 351 -2.05 13.45 -1.96
C GLY A 351 -1.51 14.39 -0.87
N THR A 352 -0.98 15.55 -1.27
CA THR A 352 -0.51 16.57 -0.32
C THR A 352 -1.67 17.16 0.49
N ILE A 353 -2.79 17.48 -0.16
CA ILE A 353 -4.00 17.99 0.52
C ILE A 353 -4.52 16.94 1.51
N LEU A 354 -4.64 15.67 1.09
CA LEU A 354 -5.05 14.60 1.99
C LEU A 354 -4.07 14.41 3.16
N GLY A 355 -2.78 14.64 2.95
CA GLY A 355 -1.75 14.52 3.97
C GLY A 355 -1.89 15.48 5.14
N LEU A 356 -2.62 16.59 4.95
CA LEU A 356 -2.87 17.56 6.03
C LEU A 356 -3.90 17.08 7.07
N GLY A 357 -4.64 15.98 6.80
CA GLY A 357 -5.67 15.52 7.75
C GLY A 357 -5.90 14.01 7.76
N LEU A 358 -5.61 13.28 6.67
CA LEU A 358 -6.00 11.87 6.55
C LEU A 358 -5.29 10.96 7.54
N TYR A 359 -4.07 11.31 7.99
CA TYR A 359 -3.33 10.48 8.95
C TYR A 359 -4.09 10.29 10.27
N GLN A 360 -4.86 11.29 10.70
CA GLN A 360 -5.68 11.22 11.93
C GLN A 360 -6.74 10.09 11.86
N TYR A 361 -7.13 9.69 10.64
CA TYR A 361 -8.12 8.65 10.35
C TYR A 361 -7.46 7.39 9.79
N PHE A 362 -6.19 7.13 10.17
CA PHE A 362 -5.43 6.02 9.61
C PHE A 362 -6.12 4.66 9.83
N PHE A 363 -6.66 4.45 11.01
CA PHE A 363 -7.34 3.21 11.37
C PHE A 363 -8.62 2.99 10.55
N GLU A 364 -9.46 4.02 10.46
CA GLU A 364 -10.68 4.00 9.65
C GLU A 364 -10.36 3.81 8.17
N PHE A 365 -9.26 4.40 7.70
CA PHE A 365 -8.77 4.21 6.34
C PHE A 365 -8.41 2.75 6.08
N LEU A 366 -7.70 2.06 6.98
CA LEU A 366 -7.39 0.63 6.83
C LEU A 366 -8.66 -0.24 6.80
N ASN A 367 -9.64 0.06 7.65
CA ASN A 367 -10.92 -0.64 7.66
C ASN A 367 -11.72 -0.41 6.37
N LEU A 368 -11.69 0.80 5.82
CA LEU A 368 -12.29 1.11 4.52
C LEU A 368 -11.65 0.26 3.41
N LEU A 369 -10.31 0.18 3.40
CA LEU A 369 -9.57 -0.61 2.40
C LEU A 369 -9.91 -2.09 2.48
N SER A 370 -9.92 -2.67 3.69
CA SER A 370 -10.22 -4.10 3.90
C SER A 370 -11.66 -4.45 3.50
N SER A 371 -12.59 -3.50 3.60
CA SER A 371 -14.00 -3.73 3.27
C SER A 371 -14.30 -3.58 1.77
N LEU A 372 -13.67 -2.62 1.09
CA LEU A 372 -14.07 -2.24 -0.28
C LEU A 372 -13.14 -2.81 -1.36
N VAL A 373 -11.88 -3.11 -1.06
CA VAL A 373 -10.91 -3.52 -2.09
C VAL A 373 -11.02 -5.03 -2.44
N PRO A 374 -11.13 -5.97 -1.48
CA PRO A 374 -11.22 -7.40 -1.79
C PRO A 374 -12.38 -7.75 -2.74
N PRO A 375 -13.61 -7.22 -2.55
CA PRO A 375 -14.71 -7.51 -3.47
C PRO A 375 -14.46 -7.09 -4.91
N LEU A 376 -13.62 -6.07 -5.12
CA LEU A 376 -13.31 -5.55 -6.45
C LEU A 376 -12.53 -6.55 -7.31
N ILE A 377 -11.66 -7.34 -6.70
CA ILE A 377 -10.81 -8.30 -7.43
C ILE A 377 -11.47 -9.66 -7.62
N GLY A 378 -12.51 -9.99 -6.85
CA GLY A 378 -13.22 -11.26 -6.95
C GLY A 378 -13.69 -11.61 -8.37
N PRO A 379 -14.37 -10.69 -9.09
CA PRO A 379 -14.75 -10.90 -10.49
C PRO A 379 -13.57 -11.19 -11.42
N VAL A 380 -12.40 -10.57 -11.19
CA VAL A 380 -11.20 -10.79 -12.01
C VAL A 380 -10.67 -12.21 -11.83
N ILE A 381 -10.61 -12.69 -10.60
CA ILE A 381 -10.16 -14.05 -10.29
C ILE A 381 -11.09 -15.07 -10.94
N VAL A 382 -12.40 -14.90 -10.76
CA VAL A 382 -13.41 -15.83 -11.32
C VAL A 382 -13.40 -15.81 -12.84
N GLU A 383 -13.36 -14.63 -13.47
CA GLU A 383 -13.35 -14.53 -14.94
C GLU A 383 -12.14 -15.24 -15.52
N TYR A 384 -10.96 -15.04 -14.93
CA TYR A 384 -9.73 -15.63 -15.46
C TYR A 384 -9.67 -17.15 -15.24
N TYR A 385 -9.85 -17.62 -14.00
CA TYR A 385 -9.63 -19.05 -13.69
C TYR A 385 -10.83 -19.94 -13.98
N LEU A 386 -12.06 -19.46 -13.74
CA LEU A 386 -13.26 -20.30 -13.78
C LEU A 386 -14.06 -20.16 -15.08
N ILE A 387 -14.14 -18.95 -15.65
CA ILE A 387 -14.92 -18.70 -16.86
C ILE A 387 -14.08 -18.90 -18.11
N ASN A 388 -12.98 -18.15 -18.23
CA ASN A 388 -12.11 -18.18 -19.42
C ASN A 388 -10.99 -19.23 -19.35
N LYS A 389 -10.88 -19.96 -18.24
CA LYS A 389 -9.90 -21.05 -18.07
C LYS A 389 -8.48 -20.65 -18.51
N GLU A 390 -8.00 -19.52 -18.01
CA GLU A 390 -6.68 -18.94 -18.29
C GLU A 390 -6.46 -18.48 -19.75
N LYS A 391 -7.53 -18.31 -20.53
CA LYS A 391 -7.45 -17.92 -21.95
C LYS A 391 -7.76 -16.45 -22.21
N PHE A 392 -7.33 -15.54 -21.34
CA PHE A 392 -7.34 -14.12 -21.71
C PHE A 392 -6.41 -13.92 -22.91
N HIS A 393 -6.95 -13.48 -24.02
CA HIS A 393 -6.16 -13.12 -25.18
C HIS A 393 -5.47 -11.80 -24.91
N SER A 394 -4.20 -11.88 -24.54
CA SER A 394 -3.36 -10.70 -24.34
C SER A 394 -3.27 -9.90 -25.63
N GLY A 395 -3.78 -8.68 -25.65
CA GLY A 395 -3.50 -7.73 -26.69
C GLY A 395 -4.68 -7.19 -27.50
N SER A 396 -5.86 -7.83 -27.50
CA SER A 396 -7.04 -7.26 -28.16
C SER A 396 -8.14 -6.98 -27.14
N PHE A 397 -8.58 -5.73 -27.09
CA PHE A 397 -9.78 -5.30 -26.37
C PHE A 397 -10.98 -5.19 -27.33
N ASP A 398 -10.81 -5.67 -28.59
CA ASP A 398 -11.86 -5.68 -29.59
C ASP A 398 -12.94 -6.70 -29.20
N GLY A 399 -14.20 -6.30 -29.31
CA GLY A 399 -15.33 -7.13 -28.92
C GLY A 399 -15.66 -7.16 -27.42
N ILE A 400 -14.87 -6.48 -26.57
CA ILE A 400 -15.23 -6.34 -25.16
C ILE A 400 -16.37 -5.34 -25.00
N ALA A 401 -17.44 -5.73 -24.29
CA ALA A 401 -18.57 -4.85 -23.99
C ALA A 401 -18.12 -3.57 -23.28
N SER A 402 -18.85 -2.47 -23.49
CA SER A 402 -18.57 -1.22 -22.77
C SER A 402 -18.76 -1.37 -21.26
N TRP A 403 -19.76 -2.13 -20.83
CA TRP A 403 -20.09 -2.38 -19.43
C TRP A 403 -20.39 -3.85 -19.18
N ASN A 404 -20.01 -4.35 -18.01
CA ASN A 404 -20.41 -5.68 -17.52
C ASN A 404 -21.19 -5.55 -16.20
N PRO A 405 -22.54 -5.50 -16.24
CA PRO A 405 -23.35 -5.34 -15.05
C PRO A 405 -23.11 -6.45 -14.00
N SER A 406 -22.81 -7.68 -14.44
CA SER A 406 -22.53 -8.80 -13.52
C SER A 406 -21.37 -8.52 -12.60
N ALA A 407 -20.32 -7.84 -13.10
CA ALA A 407 -19.15 -7.50 -12.29
C ALA A 407 -19.48 -6.43 -11.23
N PHE A 408 -20.31 -5.44 -11.58
CA PHE A 408 -20.74 -4.41 -10.65
C PHE A 408 -21.70 -4.94 -9.60
N ILE A 409 -22.67 -5.78 -9.98
CA ILE A 409 -23.57 -6.45 -9.02
C ILE A 409 -22.75 -7.28 -8.03
N ALA A 410 -21.79 -8.04 -8.51
CA ALA A 410 -20.93 -8.86 -7.67
C ALA A 410 -20.07 -8.01 -6.71
N TYR A 411 -19.50 -6.90 -7.22
CA TYR A 411 -18.73 -5.97 -6.40
C TYR A 411 -19.59 -5.37 -5.28
N ILE A 412 -20.76 -4.82 -5.63
CA ILE A 412 -21.66 -4.19 -4.65
C ILE A 412 -22.12 -5.22 -3.61
N ALA A 413 -22.54 -6.42 -4.04
CA ALA A 413 -22.95 -7.48 -3.12
C ALA A 413 -21.81 -7.89 -2.19
N GLY A 414 -20.58 -8.00 -2.70
CA GLY A 414 -19.40 -8.28 -1.90
C GLY A 414 -19.12 -7.16 -0.90
N ALA A 415 -19.11 -5.89 -1.33
CA ALA A 415 -18.88 -4.74 -0.46
C ALA A 415 -19.95 -4.64 0.65
N VAL A 416 -21.22 -4.85 0.33
CA VAL A 416 -22.30 -4.86 1.32
C VAL A 416 -22.14 -6.01 2.31
N SER A 417 -21.72 -7.19 1.85
CA SER A 417 -21.58 -8.37 2.70
C SER A 417 -20.51 -8.21 3.79
N THR A 418 -19.55 -7.30 3.62
CA THR A 418 -18.55 -7.01 4.66
C THR A 418 -19.17 -6.52 5.96
N TYR A 419 -20.24 -5.73 5.86
CA TYR A 419 -20.97 -5.20 7.03
C TYR A 419 -21.78 -6.26 7.78
N TYR A 420 -22.08 -7.39 7.13
CA TYR A 420 -22.82 -8.51 7.70
C TYR A 420 -21.90 -9.72 7.95
N SER A 421 -20.59 -9.50 7.98
CA SER A 421 -19.62 -10.56 8.23
C SER A 421 -19.84 -11.15 9.63
N PRO A 422 -19.85 -12.48 9.77
CA PRO A 422 -19.87 -13.12 11.09
C PRO A 422 -18.64 -12.69 11.91
N ALA A 423 -18.81 -12.52 13.22
CA ALA A 423 -17.74 -12.05 14.11
C ALA A 423 -16.45 -12.89 14.10
N PHE A 424 -16.52 -14.12 13.61
CA PHE A 424 -15.38 -15.05 13.52
C PHE A 424 -14.72 -15.09 12.12
N ILE A 425 -15.22 -14.30 11.15
CA ILE A 425 -14.66 -14.21 9.79
C ILE A 425 -14.29 -12.75 9.51
N MET A 426 -13.09 -12.53 8.97
CA MET A 426 -12.64 -11.21 8.56
C MET A 426 -13.55 -10.63 7.46
N PRO A 427 -14.08 -9.41 7.61
CA PRO A 427 -14.93 -8.74 6.61
C PRO A 427 -14.35 -8.78 5.20
N ALA A 428 -13.04 -8.58 5.07
CA ALA A 428 -12.31 -8.67 3.80
C ALA A 428 -12.53 -10.00 3.06
N ILE A 429 -12.49 -11.12 3.79
CA ILE A 429 -12.67 -12.45 3.21
C ILE A 429 -14.13 -12.68 2.83
N THR A 430 -15.07 -12.28 3.69
CA THR A 430 -16.50 -12.35 3.40
C THR A 430 -16.83 -11.60 2.11
N GLY A 431 -16.34 -10.37 1.97
CA GLY A 431 -16.55 -9.55 0.78
C GLY A 431 -15.96 -10.17 -0.48
N LEU A 432 -14.71 -10.66 -0.43
CA LEU A 432 -14.05 -11.33 -1.54
C LEU A 432 -14.85 -12.56 -2.02
N LEU A 433 -15.17 -13.48 -1.10
CA LEU A 433 -15.85 -14.72 -1.44
C LEU A 433 -17.26 -14.46 -1.97
N THR A 434 -18.01 -13.54 -1.36
CA THR A 434 -19.34 -13.16 -1.83
C THR A 434 -19.27 -12.61 -3.26
N SER A 435 -18.34 -11.70 -3.54
CA SER A 435 -18.19 -11.14 -4.89
C SER A 435 -17.82 -12.23 -5.93
N MET A 436 -16.95 -13.17 -5.56
CA MET A 436 -16.59 -14.30 -6.42
C MET A 436 -17.80 -15.20 -6.74
N ILE A 437 -18.58 -15.57 -5.73
CA ILE A 437 -19.75 -16.45 -5.88
C ILE A 437 -20.83 -15.76 -6.73
N ILE A 438 -21.17 -14.52 -6.40
CA ILE A 438 -22.21 -13.76 -7.12
C ILE A 438 -21.79 -13.55 -8.58
N TYR A 439 -20.52 -13.22 -8.84
CA TYR A 439 -20.03 -13.06 -10.20
C TYR A 439 -20.12 -14.37 -11.00
N TRP A 440 -19.70 -15.47 -10.41
CA TRP A 440 -19.76 -16.78 -11.06
C TRP A 440 -21.19 -17.19 -11.42
N ILE A 441 -22.15 -16.97 -10.50
CA ILE A 441 -23.57 -17.23 -10.74
C ILE A 441 -24.11 -16.33 -11.87
N ALA A 442 -23.88 -15.01 -11.77
CA ALA A 442 -24.36 -14.03 -12.72
C ALA A 442 -23.85 -14.31 -14.15
N ARG A 443 -22.58 -14.68 -14.29
CA ARG A 443 -21.99 -15.03 -15.60
C ARG A 443 -22.59 -16.31 -16.19
N LYS A 444 -22.96 -17.28 -15.38
CA LYS A 444 -23.61 -18.51 -15.87
C LYS A 444 -25.09 -18.31 -16.26
N THR A 445 -25.77 -17.38 -15.60
CA THR A 445 -27.22 -17.17 -15.81
C THR A 445 -27.52 -16.13 -16.87
N LEU A 446 -26.73 -15.02 -16.95
CA LEU A 446 -26.99 -13.88 -17.84
C LEU A 446 -26.31 -14.01 -19.21
N THR A 447 -25.40 -14.97 -19.41
CA THR A 447 -24.75 -15.25 -20.70
C THR A 447 -25.36 -16.44 -21.46
N ARG A 448 -26.51 -16.92 -21.02
CA ARG A 448 -27.38 -17.77 -21.79
C ARG A 448 -28.41 -16.89 -22.50
#